data_2091497c359fbd5279646bf172477784
#
_entry.id   2091497c359fbd5279646bf172477784
#
_cell.length_a   1.000
_cell.length_b   1.000
_cell.length_c   1.000
_cell.angle_alpha   90.00
_cell.angle_beta   90.00
_cell.angle_gamma   90.00
#
_symmetry.space_group_name_H-M   'P 1'
#
loop_
_entity.id
_entity.type
_entity.pdbx_description
1 polymer ?
#
loop_
_entity_poly.entity_id
_entity_poly.type
_entity_poly.pdbx_seq_one_letter_code
_entity_poly.pdbx_strand_id
1 'polypeptide(L)'
;MFVQQRHQAIIQKINKEKSVVVSDLIEMFGVSFETVRRDLEFLEKEGFLKRVHGGAILADIDYKKEQPLTFRETKFVEEKKQLVELATRYVEEGQSIALDVSTTNTEFARALKRKFERLTIITNSLPIANELVEMPNYTIILTGGVIRNQERGVVGELAEAFVSQFHADLFFMSVSGVSLEEGITDYGIGEIQLKKIMHKNAKRTIALADSSKFEVVSLIKVCAIDEVERIVTDSLIDREIVEKYANSGISIVFE
;
A
#
# COMPACT_ATOMS: atom_id res chain seq x y z
N MET A 1 19.00 -10.80 21.07
CA MET A 1 17.91 -10.28 20.20
C MET A 1 18.07 -10.88 18.81
N PHE A 2 17.01 -11.39 18.20
CA PHE A 2 17.04 -11.97 16.87
C PHE A 2 17.25 -10.92 15.78
N VAL A 3 17.85 -11.30 14.65
CA VAL A 3 18.17 -10.39 13.53
C VAL A 3 16.94 -9.61 13.07
N GLN A 4 15.81 -10.28 12.85
CA GLN A 4 14.57 -9.63 12.41
C GLN A 4 14.05 -8.57 13.41
N GLN A 5 14.14 -8.85 14.70
CA GLN A 5 13.75 -7.90 15.74
C GLN A 5 14.66 -6.66 15.77
N ARG A 6 15.98 -6.84 15.53
CA ARG A 6 16.91 -5.70 15.42
C ARG A 6 16.60 -4.86 14.20
N HIS A 7 16.39 -5.49 13.03
CA HIS A 7 16.02 -4.78 11.81
C HIS A 7 14.76 -3.95 12.02
N GLN A 8 13.70 -4.51 12.61
CA GLN A 8 12.48 -3.77 12.91
C GLN A 8 12.73 -2.58 13.85
N ALA A 9 13.51 -2.78 14.91
CA ALA A 9 13.84 -1.72 15.85
C ALA A 9 14.65 -0.58 15.19
N ILE A 10 15.60 -0.92 14.30
CA ILE A 10 16.36 0.08 13.53
C ILE A 10 15.42 0.86 12.60
N ILE A 11 14.53 0.17 11.89
CA ILE A 11 13.55 0.79 10.98
C ILE A 11 12.62 1.73 11.74
N GLN A 12 12.10 1.33 12.89
CA GLN A 12 11.25 2.18 13.73
C GLN A 12 12.01 3.42 14.22
N LYS A 13 13.25 3.23 14.70
CA LYS A 13 14.08 4.34 15.18
C LYS A 13 14.40 5.33 14.07
N ILE A 14 14.84 4.87 12.90
CA ILE A 14 15.22 5.76 11.79
C ILE A 14 13.99 6.47 11.17
N ASN A 15 12.81 5.84 11.17
CA ASN A 15 11.58 6.49 10.74
C ASN A 15 11.21 7.65 11.67
N LYS A 16 11.39 7.46 13.00
CA LYS A 16 11.08 8.45 14.02
C LYS A 16 12.12 9.57 14.09
N GLU A 17 13.39 9.22 14.13
CA GLU A 17 14.50 10.14 14.44
C GLU A 17 15.21 10.68 13.18
N LYS A 18 14.87 10.13 11.99
CA LYS A 18 15.46 10.45 10.68
C LYS A 18 16.92 10.04 10.52
N SER A 19 17.60 9.70 11.59
CA SER A 19 18.99 9.20 11.60
C SER A 19 19.21 8.23 12.75
N VAL A 20 20.25 7.39 12.63
CA VAL A 20 20.73 6.51 13.70
C VAL A 20 22.26 6.53 13.72
N VAL A 21 22.84 6.43 14.92
CA VAL A 21 24.28 6.36 15.14
C VAL A 21 24.66 4.93 15.51
N VAL A 22 25.77 4.44 14.98
CA VAL A 22 26.22 3.06 15.21
C VAL A 22 26.49 2.77 16.68
N SER A 23 27.10 3.72 17.43
CA SER A 23 27.35 3.57 18.87
C SER A 23 26.08 3.30 19.66
N ASP A 24 25.00 4.04 19.35
CA ASP A 24 23.72 3.93 20.05
C ASP A 24 23.04 2.58 19.76
N LEU A 25 23.17 2.09 18.52
CA LEU A 25 22.65 0.78 18.14
C LEU A 25 23.43 -0.37 18.80
N ILE A 26 24.76 -0.22 18.97
CA ILE A 26 25.59 -1.19 19.71
C ILE A 26 25.13 -1.25 21.17
N GLU A 27 24.96 -0.11 21.80
CA GLU A 27 24.50 -0.03 23.19
C GLU A 27 23.08 -0.58 23.35
N MET A 28 22.17 -0.15 22.46
CA MET A 28 20.75 -0.55 22.49
C MET A 28 20.56 -2.07 22.33
N PHE A 29 21.35 -2.72 21.48
CA PHE A 29 21.17 -4.14 21.16
C PHE A 29 22.15 -5.07 21.87
N GLY A 30 23.22 -4.56 22.46
CA GLY A 30 24.29 -5.35 23.09
C GLY A 30 25.03 -6.24 22.11
N VAL A 31 25.26 -5.76 20.87
CA VAL A 31 25.92 -6.52 19.79
C VAL A 31 27.21 -5.83 19.33
N SER A 32 28.05 -6.57 18.57
CA SER A 32 29.29 -6.00 18.06
C SER A 32 29.06 -4.95 16.95
N PHE A 33 30.05 -4.08 16.75
CA PHE A 33 30.10 -3.13 15.63
C PHE A 33 29.85 -3.82 14.29
N GLU A 34 30.49 -4.97 14.06
CA GLU A 34 30.36 -5.73 12.82
C GLU A 34 28.93 -6.23 12.60
N THR A 35 28.22 -6.60 13.68
CA THR A 35 26.81 -7.01 13.60
C THR A 35 25.94 -5.84 13.19
N VAL A 36 26.09 -4.67 13.81
CA VAL A 36 25.35 -3.45 13.44
C VAL A 36 25.66 -3.03 12.01
N ARG A 37 26.94 -3.12 11.60
CA ARG A 37 27.36 -2.80 10.24
C ARG A 37 26.62 -3.67 9.21
N ARG A 38 26.54 -4.98 9.45
CA ARG A 38 25.80 -5.91 8.57
C ARG A 38 24.30 -5.65 8.56
N ASP A 39 23.72 -5.35 9.72
CA ASP A 39 22.30 -4.99 9.80
C ASP A 39 22.00 -3.72 8.98
N LEU A 40 22.84 -2.65 9.13
CA LEU A 40 22.69 -1.43 8.34
C LEU A 40 22.95 -1.65 6.83
N GLU A 41 23.91 -2.51 6.48
CA GLU A 41 24.20 -2.86 5.09
C GLU A 41 23.03 -3.61 4.42
N PHE A 42 22.41 -4.51 5.15
CA PHE A 42 21.19 -5.19 4.73
C PHE A 42 20.03 -4.20 4.53
N LEU A 43 19.79 -3.32 5.53
CA LEU A 43 18.71 -2.35 5.48
C LEU A 43 18.91 -1.28 4.40
N GLU A 44 20.15 -0.92 4.08
CA GLU A 44 20.46 -0.04 2.95
C GLU A 44 20.15 -0.71 1.62
N LYS A 45 20.52 -2.00 1.45
CA LYS A 45 20.19 -2.78 0.25
C LYS A 45 18.70 -2.95 0.05
N GLU A 46 17.94 -3.08 1.14
CA GLU A 46 16.48 -3.12 1.15
C GLU A 46 15.83 -1.72 1.01
N GLY A 47 16.61 -0.65 0.93
CA GLY A 47 16.12 0.71 0.69
C GLY A 47 15.59 1.46 1.92
N PHE A 48 15.71 0.91 3.14
CA PHE A 48 15.19 1.55 4.36
C PHE A 48 15.99 2.77 4.80
N LEU A 49 17.27 2.79 4.51
CA LEU A 49 18.19 3.82 4.98
C LEU A 49 19.34 4.00 3.99
N LYS A 50 20.09 5.09 4.16
CA LYS A 50 21.36 5.35 3.50
C LYS A 50 22.45 5.43 4.54
N ARG A 51 23.49 4.60 4.42
CA ARG A 51 24.62 4.65 5.35
C ARG A 51 25.44 5.91 5.14
N VAL A 52 25.86 6.49 6.26
CA VAL A 52 26.78 7.62 6.34
C VAL A 52 27.91 7.27 7.31
N HIS A 53 28.94 8.15 7.40
CA HIS A 53 30.02 7.91 8.34
C HIS A 53 29.52 7.87 9.79
N GLY A 54 29.70 6.74 10.46
CA GLY A 54 29.28 6.55 11.86
C GLY A 54 27.81 6.21 12.09
N GLY A 55 26.99 6.05 11.03
CA GLY A 55 25.57 5.77 11.20
C GLY A 55 24.80 5.57 9.91
N ALA A 56 23.52 5.89 9.97
CA ALA A 56 22.65 5.92 8.80
C ALA A 56 21.60 7.03 8.93
N ILE A 57 21.15 7.53 7.78
CA ILE A 57 20.03 8.46 7.66
C ILE A 57 18.86 7.76 6.97
N LEU A 58 17.66 8.26 7.21
CA LEU A 58 16.48 7.79 6.48
C LEU A 58 16.71 7.93 4.97
N ALA A 59 16.46 6.86 4.22
CA ALA A 59 16.54 6.95 2.76
C ALA A 59 15.48 7.92 2.23
N ASP A 60 15.86 8.77 1.29
CA ASP A 60 14.92 9.57 0.53
C ASP A 60 14.03 8.63 -0.30
N ILE A 61 12.72 8.87 -0.26
CA ILE A 61 11.79 8.10 -1.08
C ILE A 61 11.92 8.60 -2.52
N ASP A 62 12.50 7.77 -3.38
CA ASP A 62 12.46 8.02 -4.82
C ASP A 62 11.10 7.58 -5.36
N TYR A 63 10.15 8.52 -5.42
CA TYR A 63 8.81 8.28 -5.96
C TYR A 63 8.81 7.92 -7.46
N LYS A 64 9.97 7.94 -8.12
CA LYS A 64 10.13 7.52 -9.52
C LYS A 64 10.48 6.05 -9.66
N LYS A 65 10.60 5.31 -8.56
CA LYS A 65 10.91 3.88 -8.54
C LYS A 65 9.96 3.12 -7.63
N GLU A 66 9.64 1.90 -8.03
CA GLU A 66 8.92 0.97 -7.17
C GLU A 66 9.73 0.69 -5.92
N GLN A 67 9.14 0.99 -4.76
CA GLN A 67 9.76 0.70 -3.46
C GLN A 67 9.42 -0.73 -3.03
N PRO A 68 10.36 -1.49 -2.44
CA PRO A 68 10.08 -2.84 -1.96
C PRO A 68 8.84 -2.89 -1.04
N LEU A 69 8.07 -3.98 -1.12
CA LEU A 69 6.88 -4.19 -0.29
C LEU A 69 7.21 -4.04 1.21
N THR A 70 8.33 -4.64 1.66
CA THR A 70 8.80 -4.58 3.05
C THR A 70 9.05 -3.15 3.52
N PHE A 71 9.56 -2.29 2.63
CA PHE A 71 9.70 -0.86 2.91
C PHE A 71 8.34 -0.17 3.00
N ARG A 72 7.44 -0.42 2.03
CA ARG A 72 6.09 0.17 2.01
C ARG A 72 5.24 -0.27 3.20
N GLU A 73 5.44 -1.47 3.75
CA GLU A 73 4.78 -1.95 4.97
C GLU A 73 5.10 -1.08 6.19
N THR A 74 6.27 -0.45 6.24
CA THR A 74 6.72 0.36 7.39
C THR A 74 6.56 1.86 7.22
N LYS A 75 6.20 2.33 6.03
CA LYS A 75 6.03 3.76 5.73
C LYS A 75 4.56 4.16 5.75
N PHE A 76 4.32 5.39 6.21
CA PHE A 76 2.98 6.00 6.22
C PHE A 76 1.94 5.10 6.89
N VAL A 77 2.33 4.42 7.99
CA VAL A 77 1.47 3.43 8.66
C VAL A 77 0.24 4.09 9.29
N GLU A 78 0.43 5.23 9.94
CA GLU A 78 -0.67 5.97 10.60
C GLU A 78 -1.58 6.62 9.55
N GLU A 79 -1.01 7.17 8.48
CA GLU A 79 -1.74 7.73 7.34
C GLU A 79 -2.61 6.65 6.68
N LYS A 80 -2.05 5.45 6.44
CA LYS A 80 -2.82 4.32 5.90
C LYS A 80 -3.94 3.90 6.84
N LYS A 81 -3.69 3.81 8.13
CA LYS A 81 -4.74 3.47 9.11
C LYS A 81 -5.86 4.50 9.10
N GLN A 82 -5.52 5.79 9.04
CA GLN A 82 -6.50 6.86 8.99
C GLN A 82 -7.36 6.78 7.74
N LEU A 83 -6.74 6.72 6.56
CA LEU A 83 -7.49 6.68 5.30
C LEU A 83 -8.34 5.42 5.15
N VAL A 84 -7.88 4.24 5.62
CA VAL A 84 -8.70 3.02 5.51
C VAL A 84 -9.88 3.03 6.48
N GLU A 85 -9.76 3.64 7.66
CA GLU A 85 -10.90 3.85 8.56
C GLU A 85 -11.98 4.74 7.91
N LEU A 86 -11.58 5.78 7.17
CA LEU A 86 -12.50 6.60 6.38
C LEU A 86 -13.13 5.79 5.24
N ALA A 87 -12.33 4.97 4.53
CA ALA A 87 -12.79 4.16 3.42
C ALA A 87 -13.85 3.13 3.83
N THR A 88 -13.83 2.62 5.08
CA THR A 88 -14.86 1.70 5.57
C THR A 88 -16.26 2.28 5.55
N ARG A 89 -16.42 3.62 5.57
CA ARG A 89 -17.73 4.29 5.52
C ARG A 89 -18.51 4.02 4.22
N TYR A 90 -17.85 3.52 3.20
CA TYR A 90 -18.43 3.23 1.88
C TYR A 90 -18.79 1.76 1.68
N VAL A 91 -18.52 0.92 2.67
CA VAL A 91 -18.79 -0.51 2.65
C VAL A 91 -20.08 -0.83 3.41
N GLU A 92 -20.87 -1.75 2.86
CA GLU A 92 -22.08 -2.28 3.49
C GLU A 92 -21.96 -3.80 3.65
N GLU A 93 -22.65 -4.35 4.66
CA GLU A 93 -22.71 -5.79 4.89
C GLU A 93 -23.16 -6.57 3.66
N GLY A 94 -22.48 -7.65 3.34
CA GLY A 94 -22.81 -8.55 2.26
C GLY A 94 -22.35 -8.13 0.87
N GLN A 95 -21.70 -6.98 0.73
CA GLN A 95 -21.16 -6.52 -0.55
C GLN A 95 -20.00 -7.37 -1.04
N SER A 96 -19.81 -7.36 -2.37
CA SER A 96 -18.62 -7.86 -3.05
C SER A 96 -17.61 -6.75 -3.26
N ILE A 97 -16.37 -6.96 -2.78
CA ILE A 97 -15.31 -5.96 -2.77
C ILE A 97 -14.07 -6.53 -3.46
N ALA A 98 -13.56 -5.82 -4.47
CA ALA A 98 -12.26 -6.09 -5.06
C ALA A 98 -11.17 -5.31 -4.32
N LEU A 99 -10.03 -5.97 -4.03
CA LEU A 99 -8.85 -5.41 -3.37
C LEU A 99 -7.60 -5.84 -4.14
N ASP A 100 -6.87 -4.91 -4.73
CA ASP A 100 -5.59 -5.20 -5.36
C ASP A 100 -4.48 -5.38 -4.32
N VAL A 101 -3.39 -6.06 -4.74
CA VAL A 101 -2.24 -6.29 -3.87
C VAL A 101 -1.55 -4.98 -3.50
N SER A 102 -1.54 -4.64 -2.21
CA SER A 102 -0.84 -3.47 -1.68
C SER A 102 -0.77 -3.50 -0.15
N THR A 103 0.12 -2.69 0.41
CA THR A 103 0.18 -2.48 1.87
C THR A 103 -1.02 -1.70 2.39
N THR A 104 -1.57 -0.77 1.60
CA THR A 104 -2.76 -0.01 1.95
C THR A 104 -3.99 -0.90 2.02
N ASN A 105 -4.22 -1.75 1.01
CA ASN A 105 -5.33 -2.70 1.02
C ASN A 105 -5.16 -3.82 2.06
N THR A 106 -3.93 -4.15 2.44
CA THR A 106 -3.70 -5.05 3.59
C THR A 106 -4.18 -4.41 4.90
N GLU A 107 -3.88 -3.12 5.12
CA GLU A 107 -4.44 -2.37 6.27
C GLU A 107 -5.97 -2.24 6.16
N PHE A 108 -6.50 -2.04 4.95
CA PHE A 108 -7.94 -1.98 4.74
C PHE A 108 -8.63 -3.31 5.06
N ALA A 109 -8.04 -4.44 4.67
CA ALA A 109 -8.53 -5.77 5.05
C ALA A 109 -8.63 -5.93 6.58
N ARG A 110 -7.64 -5.44 7.33
CA ARG A 110 -7.68 -5.41 8.81
C ARG A 110 -8.81 -4.54 9.35
N ALA A 111 -9.09 -3.41 8.71
CA ALA A 111 -10.20 -2.54 9.09
C ALA A 111 -11.55 -3.21 8.81
N LEU A 112 -11.71 -3.85 7.65
CA LEU A 112 -12.91 -4.61 7.27
C LEU A 112 -13.20 -5.72 8.28
N LYS A 113 -12.21 -6.54 8.63
CA LYS A 113 -12.30 -7.63 9.60
C LYS A 113 -12.85 -7.18 10.97
N ARG A 114 -12.57 -5.94 11.39
CA ARG A 114 -13.06 -5.38 12.65
C ARG A 114 -14.48 -4.85 12.59
N LYS A 115 -14.98 -4.51 11.41
CA LYS A 115 -16.24 -3.75 11.26
C LYS A 115 -17.37 -4.52 10.63
N PHE A 116 -17.08 -5.53 9.83
CA PHE A 116 -18.08 -6.27 9.06
C PHE A 116 -18.05 -7.76 9.39
N GLU A 117 -19.20 -8.37 9.38
CA GLU A 117 -19.34 -9.80 9.67
C GLU A 117 -19.40 -10.66 8.40
N ARG A 118 -19.90 -10.11 7.27
CA ARG A 118 -20.10 -10.85 6.03
C ARG A 118 -19.76 -10.01 4.81
N LEU A 119 -18.71 -10.39 4.07
CA LEU A 119 -18.31 -9.77 2.81
C LEU A 119 -17.86 -10.86 1.81
N THR A 120 -17.90 -10.52 0.52
CA THR A 120 -17.21 -11.27 -0.53
C THR A 120 -15.99 -10.46 -0.97
N ILE A 121 -14.79 -11.02 -0.83
CA ILE A 121 -13.54 -10.35 -1.17
C ILE A 121 -12.92 -11.00 -2.40
N ILE A 122 -12.67 -10.22 -3.44
CA ILE A 122 -11.98 -10.64 -4.67
C ILE A 122 -10.60 -10.00 -4.62
N THR A 123 -9.53 -10.80 -4.61
CA THR A 123 -8.17 -10.26 -4.49
C THR A 123 -7.13 -11.11 -5.20
N ASN A 124 -6.04 -10.49 -5.62
CA ASN A 124 -4.82 -11.13 -6.08
C ASN A 124 -3.71 -11.14 -5.00
N SER A 125 -4.01 -10.73 -3.78
CA SER A 125 -3.06 -10.54 -2.68
C SER A 125 -3.06 -11.72 -1.72
N LEU A 126 -1.91 -12.37 -1.55
CA LEU A 126 -1.73 -13.39 -0.51
C LEU A 126 -1.83 -12.80 0.90
N PRO A 127 -1.22 -11.62 1.22
CA PRO A 127 -1.41 -10.99 2.53
C PRO A 127 -2.85 -10.71 2.88
N ILE A 128 -3.66 -10.18 1.95
CA ILE A 128 -5.08 -9.90 2.18
C ILE A 128 -5.86 -11.19 2.42
N ALA A 129 -5.66 -12.20 1.58
CA ALA A 129 -6.32 -13.49 1.74
C ALA A 129 -5.98 -14.14 3.08
N ASN A 130 -4.69 -14.10 3.48
CA ASN A 130 -4.24 -14.64 4.78
C ASN A 130 -4.82 -13.86 5.97
N GLU A 131 -4.97 -12.54 5.86
CA GLU A 131 -5.56 -11.71 6.92
C GLU A 131 -7.04 -12.05 7.16
N LEU A 132 -7.77 -12.41 6.09
CA LEU A 132 -9.21 -12.57 6.13
C LEU A 132 -9.68 -14.03 6.20
N VAL A 133 -8.80 -15.01 5.99
CA VAL A 133 -9.18 -16.44 5.89
C VAL A 133 -9.86 -16.98 7.15
N GLU A 134 -9.61 -16.39 8.31
CA GLU A 134 -10.22 -16.78 9.59
C GLU A 134 -11.64 -16.22 9.79
N MET A 135 -12.12 -15.35 8.90
CA MET A 135 -13.46 -14.75 9.01
C MET A 135 -14.52 -15.76 8.54
N PRO A 136 -15.37 -16.29 9.44
CA PRO A 136 -16.20 -17.46 9.14
C PRO A 136 -17.29 -17.20 8.09
N ASN A 137 -17.74 -15.96 7.97
CA ASN A 137 -18.80 -15.57 7.04
C ASN A 137 -18.29 -14.78 5.83
N TYR A 138 -16.96 -14.69 5.64
CA TYR A 138 -16.40 -14.09 4.43
C TYR A 138 -16.26 -15.15 3.34
N THR A 139 -16.56 -14.75 2.11
CA THR A 139 -16.17 -15.52 0.92
C THR A 139 -14.94 -14.85 0.31
N ILE A 140 -13.81 -15.56 0.29
CA ILE A 140 -12.57 -15.03 -0.27
C ILE A 140 -12.29 -15.69 -1.61
N ILE A 141 -12.27 -14.90 -2.66
CA ILE A 141 -11.95 -15.28 -4.03
C ILE A 141 -10.53 -14.81 -4.31
N LEU A 142 -9.56 -15.70 -4.10
CA LEU A 142 -8.16 -15.45 -4.42
C LEU A 142 -7.88 -15.89 -5.86
N THR A 143 -7.31 -15.01 -6.68
CA THR A 143 -6.95 -15.36 -8.06
C THR A 143 -5.89 -16.46 -8.08
N GLY A 144 -6.01 -17.40 -8.99
CA GLY A 144 -4.92 -18.32 -9.34
C GLY A 144 -3.95 -17.70 -10.34
N GLY A 145 -2.73 -18.22 -10.43
CA GLY A 145 -1.74 -17.74 -11.40
C GLY A 145 -0.30 -17.82 -10.89
N VAL A 146 0.58 -16.93 -11.36
CA VAL A 146 1.99 -16.88 -10.98
C VAL A 146 2.17 -15.93 -9.80
N ILE A 147 2.86 -16.37 -8.76
CA ILE A 147 3.17 -15.52 -7.60
C ILE A 147 4.39 -14.67 -7.90
N ARG A 148 4.24 -13.34 -7.84
CA ARG A 148 5.34 -12.40 -7.77
C ARG A 148 5.77 -12.27 -6.32
N ASN A 149 6.85 -12.95 -5.94
CA ASN A 149 7.29 -13.08 -4.55
C ASN A 149 7.57 -11.74 -3.86
N GLN A 150 8.12 -10.77 -4.60
CA GLN A 150 8.46 -9.44 -4.08
C GLN A 150 7.24 -8.66 -3.57
N GLU A 151 6.08 -8.83 -4.25
CA GLU A 151 4.82 -8.18 -3.91
C GLU A 151 3.85 -9.11 -3.18
N ARG A 152 4.17 -10.41 -3.08
CA ARG A 152 3.28 -11.45 -2.54
C ARG A 152 1.90 -11.42 -3.20
N GLY A 153 1.89 -11.12 -4.49
CA GLY A 153 0.69 -11.01 -5.32
C GLY A 153 0.69 -12.02 -6.44
N VAL A 154 -0.51 -12.41 -6.86
CA VAL A 154 -0.72 -13.29 -8.01
C VAL A 154 -0.88 -12.44 -9.26
N VAL A 155 -0.19 -12.79 -10.35
CA VAL A 155 -0.15 -12.03 -11.61
C VAL A 155 -0.20 -12.97 -12.82
N GLY A 156 -0.31 -12.38 -14.00
CA GLY A 156 -0.24 -13.03 -15.31
C GLY A 156 -1.61 -13.38 -15.89
N GLU A 157 -1.60 -13.85 -17.14
CA GLU A 157 -2.79 -14.06 -17.96
C GLU A 157 -3.86 -14.97 -17.32
N LEU A 158 -3.43 -15.98 -16.55
CA LEU A 158 -4.36 -16.86 -15.83
C LEU A 158 -5.12 -16.09 -14.73
N ALA A 159 -4.41 -15.22 -14.00
CA ALA A 159 -5.05 -14.38 -12.98
C ALA A 159 -5.98 -13.34 -13.62
N GLU A 160 -5.58 -12.76 -14.75
CA GLU A 160 -6.39 -11.82 -15.52
C GLU A 160 -7.67 -12.47 -16.04
N ALA A 161 -7.55 -13.64 -16.68
CA ALA A 161 -8.69 -14.42 -17.16
C ALA A 161 -9.62 -14.86 -16.03
N PHE A 162 -9.05 -15.20 -14.86
CA PHE A 162 -9.85 -15.57 -13.69
C PHE A 162 -10.63 -14.38 -13.16
N VAL A 163 -9.96 -13.25 -12.87
CA VAL A 163 -10.60 -12.09 -12.24
C VAL A 163 -11.63 -11.42 -13.18
N SER A 164 -11.45 -11.56 -14.50
CA SER A 164 -12.37 -10.99 -15.49
C SER A 164 -13.80 -11.58 -15.43
N GLN A 165 -13.98 -12.72 -14.76
CA GLN A 165 -15.27 -13.39 -14.61
C GLN A 165 -16.12 -12.83 -13.46
N PHE A 166 -15.54 -11.98 -12.59
CA PHE A 166 -16.20 -11.48 -11.41
C PHE A 166 -16.56 -10.01 -11.54
N HIS A 167 -17.71 -9.65 -10.99
CA HIS A 167 -18.14 -8.27 -10.82
C HIS A 167 -18.16 -7.93 -9.34
N ALA A 168 -17.57 -6.79 -8.97
CA ALA A 168 -17.58 -6.28 -7.60
C ALA A 168 -18.53 -5.09 -7.45
N ASP A 169 -19.14 -4.94 -6.28
CA ASP A 169 -19.91 -3.73 -5.96
C ASP A 169 -18.94 -2.54 -5.78
N LEU A 170 -17.78 -2.78 -5.16
CA LEU A 170 -16.73 -1.80 -4.92
C LEU A 170 -15.36 -2.36 -5.31
N PHE A 171 -14.53 -1.52 -5.88
CA PHE A 171 -13.10 -1.74 -5.97
C PHE A 171 -12.37 -0.65 -5.19
N PHE A 172 -11.63 -1.05 -4.17
CA PHE A 172 -10.69 -0.15 -3.49
C PHE A 172 -9.32 -0.28 -4.15
N MET A 173 -9.00 0.70 -4.96
CA MET A 173 -7.79 0.73 -5.78
C MET A 173 -6.66 1.40 -5.00
N SER A 174 -5.58 0.68 -4.71
CA SER A 174 -4.36 1.32 -4.23
C SER A 174 -3.64 2.03 -5.38
N VAL A 175 -2.92 3.09 -5.10
CA VAL A 175 -2.26 3.90 -6.11
C VAL A 175 -0.85 4.31 -5.68
N SER A 176 0.04 4.49 -6.66
CA SER A 176 1.39 5.02 -6.42
C SER A 176 1.53 6.48 -6.81
N GLY A 177 0.61 7.02 -7.60
CA GLY A 177 0.57 8.42 -7.97
C GLY A 177 -0.81 8.87 -8.42
N VAL A 178 -1.12 10.13 -8.11
CA VAL A 178 -2.36 10.83 -8.44
C VAL A 178 -2.03 12.20 -9.01
N SER A 179 -2.48 12.50 -10.20
CA SER A 179 -2.38 13.85 -10.78
C SER A 179 -3.61 14.18 -11.64
N LEU A 180 -3.91 15.46 -11.80
CA LEU A 180 -5.04 15.88 -12.64
C LEU A 180 -4.80 15.57 -14.13
N GLU A 181 -3.56 15.67 -14.59
CA GLU A 181 -3.21 15.49 -16.01
C GLU A 181 -3.12 14.00 -16.37
N GLU A 182 -2.35 13.22 -15.58
CA GLU A 182 -2.08 11.83 -15.91
C GLU A 182 -3.08 10.86 -15.28
N GLY A 183 -3.87 11.32 -14.30
CA GLY A 183 -4.84 10.48 -13.60
C GLY A 183 -4.18 9.62 -12.53
N ILE A 184 -4.66 8.38 -12.42
CA ILE A 184 -4.16 7.38 -11.50
C ILE A 184 -3.03 6.58 -12.13
N THR A 185 -1.88 6.52 -11.44
CA THR A 185 -0.67 5.86 -11.94
C THR A 185 -0.08 4.89 -10.93
N ASP A 186 0.64 3.86 -11.41
CA ASP A 186 1.27 2.85 -10.57
C ASP A 186 2.57 2.31 -11.21
N TYR A 187 3.34 1.48 -10.46
CA TYR A 187 4.60 0.88 -10.92
C TYR A 187 4.46 -0.56 -11.37
N GLY A 188 3.60 -1.33 -10.77
CA GLY A 188 3.54 -2.78 -10.87
C GLY A 188 3.17 -3.29 -12.27
N ILE A 189 4.14 -3.45 -13.18
CA ILE A 189 3.90 -3.91 -14.57
C ILE A 189 3.03 -5.18 -14.59
N GLY A 190 3.30 -6.13 -13.68
CA GLY A 190 2.56 -7.39 -13.62
C GLY A 190 1.16 -7.27 -12.99
N GLU A 191 0.92 -6.24 -12.18
CA GLU A 191 -0.35 -6.02 -11.46
C GLU A 191 -1.32 -5.08 -12.19
N ILE A 192 -0.80 -4.22 -13.07
CA ILE A 192 -1.58 -3.17 -13.74
C ILE A 192 -2.77 -3.74 -14.52
N GLN A 193 -2.60 -4.83 -15.25
CA GLN A 193 -3.69 -5.41 -16.03
C GLN A 193 -4.80 -5.95 -15.12
N LEU A 194 -4.44 -6.64 -14.04
CA LEU A 194 -5.40 -7.08 -13.03
C LEU A 194 -6.16 -5.90 -12.42
N LYS A 195 -5.45 -4.83 -12.06
CA LYS A 195 -6.03 -3.60 -11.51
C LYS A 195 -7.01 -2.96 -12.49
N LYS A 196 -6.67 -2.88 -13.79
CA LYS A 196 -7.56 -2.37 -14.85
C LYS A 196 -8.79 -3.25 -15.03
N ILE A 197 -8.65 -4.57 -14.96
CA ILE A 197 -9.78 -5.50 -15.05
C ILE A 197 -10.71 -5.36 -13.84
N MET A 198 -10.15 -5.29 -12.62
CA MET A 198 -10.93 -5.05 -11.39
C MET A 198 -11.69 -3.72 -11.47
N HIS A 199 -11.02 -2.67 -11.93
CA HIS A 199 -11.64 -1.35 -12.12
C HIS A 199 -12.80 -1.39 -13.11
N LYS A 200 -12.59 -1.99 -14.28
CA LYS A 200 -13.61 -2.12 -15.33
C LYS A 200 -14.82 -2.93 -14.87
N ASN A 201 -14.61 -3.94 -14.04
CA ASN A 201 -15.64 -4.87 -13.59
C ASN A 201 -16.30 -4.49 -12.26
N ALA A 202 -15.86 -3.41 -11.63
CA ALA A 202 -16.50 -2.88 -10.43
C ALA A 202 -17.60 -1.87 -10.79
N LYS A 203 -18.69 -1.86 -10.02
CA LYS A 203 -19.73 -0.82 -10.17
C LYS A 203 -19.22 0.56 -9.78
N ARG A 204 -18.37 0.63 -8.77
CA ARG A 204 -17.77 1.85 -8.23
C ARG A 204 -16.31 1.59 -7.87
N THR A 205 -15.44 2.53 -8.17
CA THR A 205 -14.02 2.47 -7.78
C THR A 205 -13.70 3.65 -6.86
N ILE A 206 -13.08 3.33 -5.73
CA ILE A 206 -12.58 4.30 -4.75
C ILE A 206 -11.05 4.15 -4.70
N ALA A 207 -10.33 5.22 -4.99
CA ALA A 207 -8.88 5.22 -4.89
C ALA A 207 -8.42 5.45 -3.44
N LEU A 208 -7.45 4.66 -2.99
CA LEU A 208 -6.81 4.79 -1.68
C LEU A 208 -5.38 5.32 -1.87
N ALA A 209 -5.17 6.57 -1.49
CA ALA A 209 -3.91 7.27 -1.66
C ALA A 209 -3.52 7.99 -0.36
N ASP A 210 -2.39 7.67 0.25
CA ASP A 210 -1.87 8.54 1.30
C ASP A 210 -1.44 9.89 0.70
N SER A 211 -1.37 10.95 1.52
CA SER A 211 -1.10 12.33 1.09
C SER A 211 0.17 12.49 0.26
N SER A 212 1.16 11.59 0.42
CA SER A 212 2.40 11.60 -0.35
C SER A 212 2.25 11.21 -1.83
N LYS A 213 1.08 10.72 -2.24
CA LYS A 213 0.81 10.23 -3.60
C LYS A 213 0.25 11.31 -4.53
N PHE A 214 -0.19 12.44 -3.98
CA PHE A 214 -0.72 13.53 -4.78
C PHE A 214 0.37 14.30 -5.50
N GLU A 215 0.06 14.78 -6.71
CA GLU A 215 1.00 15.46 -7.62
C GLU A 215 2.22 14.58 -8.01
N VAL A 216 2.08 13.25 -7.86
CA VAL A 216 3.08 12.25 -8.26
C VAL A 216 2.58 11.51 -9.49
N VAL A 217 3.48 11.30 -10.45
CA VAL A 217 3.24 10.48 -11.63
C VAL A 217 4.19 9.28 -11.58
N SER A 218 3.61 8.08 -11.55
CA SER A 218 4.34 6.81 -11.57
C SER A 218 4.47 6.28 -13.00
N LEU A 219 5.08 5.10 -13.14
CA LEU A 219 5.53 4.56 -14.43
C LEU A 219 4.39 4.34 -15.44
N ILE A 220 3.22 3.86 -15.00
CA ILE A 220 2.15 3.39 -15.90
C ILE A 220 0.81 3.97 -15.48
N LYS A 221 0.08 4.53 -16.44
CA LYS A 221 -1.29 4.97 -16.25
C LYS A 221 -2.24 3.79 -16.06
N VAL A 222 -3.03 3.85 -14.98
CA VAL A 222 -4.09 2.88 -14.69
C VAL A 222 -5.39 3.31 -15.34
N CYS A 223 -5.88 4.53 -15.01
CA CYS A 223 -7.11 5.11 -15.53
C CYS A 223 -7.06 6.64 -15.47
N ALA A 224 -8.01 7.33 -16.08
CA ALA A 224 -8.19 8.76 -15.88
C ALA A 224 -8.72 9.03 -14.47
N ILE A 225 -8.52 10.26 -13.99
CA ILE A 225 -8.86 10.59 -12.60
C ILE A 225 -10.38 10.67 -12.37
N ASP A 226 -11.13 11.02 -13.39
CA ASP A 226 -12.60 11.09 -13.38
C ASP A 226 -13.29 9.73 -13.52
N GLU A 227 -12.51 8.67 -13.79
CA GLU A 227 -13.02 7.29 -13.78
C GLU A 227 -13.14 6.70 -12.37
N VAL A 228 -12.55 7.34 -11.33
CA VAL A 228 -12.76 6.97 -9.93
C VAL A 228 -13.81 7.85 -9.27
N GLU A 229 -14.69 7.26 -8.47
CA GLU A 229 -15.76 8.00 -7.81
C GLU A 229 -15.23 9.03 -6.82
N ARG A 230 -14.18 8.67 -6.09
CA ARG A 230 -13.50 9.51 -5.10
C ARG A 230 -12.12 9.00 -4.76
N ILE A 231 -11.35 9.86 -4.14
CA ILE A 231 -10.04 9.51 -3.58
C ILE A 231 -10.13 9.67 -2.07
N VAL A 232 -9.81 8.62 -1.31
CA VAL A 232 -9.71 8.67 0.14
C VAL A 232 -8.25 8.79 0.54
N THR A 233 -7.97 9.77 1.39
CA THR A 233 -6.61 10.08 1.86
C THR A 233 -6.58 10.35 3.37
N ASP A 234 -5.41 10.67 3.90
CA ASP A 234 -5.19 11.05 5.30
C ASP A 234 -5.26 12.56 5.51
N SER A 235 -5.25 12.99 6.77
CA SER A 235 -5.40 14.40 7.16
C SER A 235 -4.17 15.29 6.89
N LEU A 236 -3.04 14.70 6.44
CA LEU A 236 -1.83 15.46 6.09
C LEU A 236 -1.87 16.02 4.66
N ILE A 237 -2.93 15.75 3.92
CA ILE A 237 -3.12 16.31 2.57
C ILE A 237 -3.13 17.85 2.63
N ASP A 238 -2.42 18.48 1.69
CA ASP A 238 -2.41 19.93 1.56
C ASP A 238 -3.79 20.43 1.11
N ARG A 239 -4.31 21.42 1.81
CA ARG A 239 -5.61 22.05 1.51
C ARG A 239 -5.62 22.69 0.12
N GLU A 240 -4.51 23.21 -0.37
CA GLU A 240 -4.41 23.76 -1.73
C GLU A 240 -4.61 22.66 -2.78
N ILE A 241 -4.10 21.45 -2.52
CA ILE A 241 -4.34 20.28 -3.39
C ILE A 241 -5.81 19.90 -3.36
N VAL A 242 -6.45 19.85 -2.19
CA VAL A 242 -7.88 19.53 -2.08
C VAL A 242 -8.72 20.51 -2.89
N GLU A 243 -8.47 21.81 -2.75
CA GLU A 243 -9.18 22.85 -3.49
C GLU A 243 -8.94 22.76 -4.99
N LYS A 244 -7.70 22.52 -5.43
CA LYS A 244 -7.30 22.33 -6.82
C LYS A 244 -8.09 21.19 -7.47
N TYR A 245 -8.20 20.04 -6.79
CA TYR A 245 -8.91 18.87 -7.29
C TYR A 245 -10.43 19.07 -7.26
N ALA A 246 -10.97 19.67 -6.20
CA ALA A 246 -12.39 20.01 -6.11
C ALA A 246 -12.85 20.94 -7.24
N ASN A 247 -12.03 21.94 -7.60
CA ASN A 247 -12.28 22.83 -8.73
C ASN A 247 -12.31 22.11 -10.08
N SER A 248 -11.69 20.93 -10.16
CA SER A 248 -11.70 20.03 -11.33
C SER A 248 -12.79 18.95 -11.25
N GLY A 249 -13.68 19.02 -10.24
CA GLY A 249 -14.78 18.08 -10.06
C GLY A 249 -14.39 16.75 -9.39
N ILE A 250 -13.16 16.64 -8.84
CA ILE A 250 -12.66 15.42 -8.22
C ILE A 250 -12.93 15.46 -6.71
N SER A 251 -13.59 14.41 -6.20
CA SER A 251 -13.91 14.26 -4.79
C SER A 251 -12.73 13.67 -4.01
N ILE A 252 -12.19 14.44 -3.06
CA ILE A 252 -11.20 13.98 -2.09
C ILE A 252 -11.85 13.90 -0.70
N VAL A 253 -11.64 12.79 -0.01
CA VAL A 253 -12.16 12.54 1.36
C VAL A 253 -10.97 12.30 2.28
N PHE A 254 -10.83 13.10 3.35
CA PHE A 254 -9.68 13.09 4.24
C PHE A 254 -10.02 13.35 5.73
N GLU A 255 -11.31 13.53 6.07
CA GLU A 255 -11.86 13.74 7.43
C GLU A 255 -13.10 12.90 7.69
#